data_a1a9f629d8c72b095703301718875726
#
_entry.id   a1a9f629d8c72b095703301718875726
#
_cell.length_a   1.000
_cell.length_b   1.000
_cell.length_c   1.000
_cell.angle_alpha   90.00
_cell.angle_beta   90.00
_cell.angle_gamma   90.00
#
_symmetry.space_group_name_H-M   'P 1'
#
loop_
_entity.id
_entity.type
_entity.pdbx_description
1 polymer ?
#
loop_
_entity_poly.entity_id
_entity_poly.type
_entity_poly.pdbx_seq_one_letter_code
_entity_poly.pdbx_strand_id
1 'polypeptide(L)'
;GAQLFCLFLASSCEKIRAAVPSGSTRFLVIASDAPEILNLPWELLRPLEGDFLGLDPLFAIRRLPGSEKKLESFLGELRPRPLRLLFMACAPTDQATLDYEREEEALFRAVSGQGVAFDSCDMGTFQELKERVSEYRPHILHLTGHGVVRDGKGHFAFEKEDGTADLVPADELRRFLSGSGVQ
;
A
#
# COMPACT_ATOMS: atom_id res chain seq x y z
N GLY A 1 -0.99 4.81 -20.04
CA GLY A 1 -0.13 3.63 -19.88
C GLY A 1 0.99 3.60 -20.89
N ALA A 2 0.69 3.47 -22.20
CA ALA A 2 1.71 3.39 -23.24
C ALA A 2 2.58 4.66 -23.33
N GLN A 3 2.01 5.84 -23.19
CA GLN A 3 2.77 7.10 -23.19
C GLN A 3 3.75 7.17 -22.02
N LEU A 4 3.33 6.81 -20.80
CA LEU A 4 4.22 6.73 -19.64
C LEU A 4 5.37 5.73 -19.88
N PHE A 5 5.06 4.57 -20.43
CA PHE A 5 6.05 3.57 -20.77
C PHE A 5 7.08 4.10 -21.77
N CYS A 6 6.62 4.74 -22.86
CA CYS A 6 7.50 5.33 -23.88
C CYS A 6 8.42 6.42 -23.32
N LEU A 7 7.90 7.28 -22.43
CA LEU A 7 8.67 8.37 -21.86
C LEU A 7 9.77 7.90 -20.90
N PHE A 8 9.48 6.91 -20.06
CA PHE A 8 10.37 6.55 -18.97
C PHE A 8 11.11 5.21 -19.14
N LEU A 9 10.53 4.25 -19.86
CA LEU A 9 11.05 2.88 -19.86
C LEU A 9 11.42 2.34 -21.25
N ALA A 10 10.93 2.91 -22.35
CA ALA A 10 11.12 2.32 -23.68
C ALA A 10 12.59 2.09 -24.03
N SER A 11 13.47 3.04 -23.72
CA SER A 11 14.91 2.92 -24.00
C SER A 11 15.66 1.92 -23.10
N SER A 12 15.07 1.55 -21.98
CA SER A 12 15.70 0.69 -20.97
C SER A 12 15.05 -0.70 -20.86
N CYS A 13 13.89 -0.88 -21.48
CA CYS A 13 13.05 -2.07 -21.30
C CYS A 13 13.77 -3.37 -21.68
N GLU A 14 14.50 -3.40 -22.80
CA GLU A 14 15.26 -4.58 -23.21
C GLU A 14 16.39 -4.91 -22.25
N LYS A 15 17.09 -3.88 -21.74
CA LYS A 15 18.13 -4.05 -20.72
C LYS A 15 17.58 -4.60 -19.43
N ILE A 16 16.40 -4.10 -18.99
CA ILE A 16 15.71 -4.56 -17.80
C ILE A 16 15.26 -6.02 -17.97
N ARG A 17 14.70 -6.38 -19.12
CA ARG A 17 14.28 -7.76 -19.43
C ARG A 17 15.46 -8.72 -19.43
N ALA A 18 16.58 -8.31 -20.01
CA ALA A 18 17.79 -9.16 -20.08
C ALA A 18 18.48 -9.33 -18.72
N ALA A 19 18.34 -8.37 -17.82
CA ALA A 19 19.01 -8.38 -16.52
C ALA A 19 18.31 -9.26 -15.47
N VAL A 20 17.04 -9.66 -15.71
CA VAL A 20 16.25 -10.40 -14.72
C VAL A 20 15.93 -11.81 -15.23
N PRO A 21 16.30 -12.87 -14.48
CA PRO A 21 15.98 -14.24 -14.85
C PRO A 21 14.46 -14.47 -15.03
N SER A 22 14.09 -15.32 -15.97
CA SER A 22 12.69 -15.71 -16.18
C SER A 22 12.10 -16.34 -14.92
N GLY A 23 10.88 -15.94 -14.55
CA GLY A 23 10.18 -16.46 -13.37
C GLY A 23 10.53 -15.77 -12.04
N SER A 24 11.47 -14.81 -12.04
CA SER A 24 11.79 -14.03 -10.83
C SER A 24 10.84 -12.85 -10.68
N THR A 25 10.49 -12.52 -9.44
CA THR A 25 9.76 -11.28 -9.12
C THR A 25 10.59 -10.06 -9.50
N ARG A 26 9.98 -9.13 -10.21
CA ARG A 26 10.60 -7.89 -10.69
C ARG A 26 10.04 -6.72 -9.91
N PHE A 27 10.92 -5.88 -9.41
CA PHE A 27 10.52 -4.65 -8.74
C PHE A 27 10.88 -3.44 -9.61
N LEU A 28 9.87 -2.68 -10.02
CA LEU A 28 10.07 -1.35 -10.58
C LEU A 28 9.97 -0.35 -9.44
N VAL A 29 11.08 0.26 -9.10
CA VAL A 29 11.13 1.28 -8.05
C VAL A 29 11.15 2.65 -8.69
N ILE A 30 10.15 3.46 -8.37
CA ILE A 30 10.06 4.85 -8.79
C ILE A 30 10.56 5.71 -7.63
N ALA A 31 11.79 6.19 -7.72
CA ALA A 31 12.40 7.05 -6.71
C ALA A 31 12.39 8.51 -7.20
N SER A 32 11.86 9.42 -6.41
CA SER A 32 11.81 10.84 -6.75
C SER A 32 11.59 11.70 -5.50
N ASP A 33 12.15 12.92 -5.53
CA ASP A 33 11.84 13.98 -4.56
C ASP A 33 10.59 14.78 -4.98
N ALA A 34 10.12 14.62 -6.22
CA ALA A 34 8.94 15.30 -6.75
C ALA A 34 7.68 14.46 -6.52
N PRO A 35 6.73 14.92 -5.68
CA PRO A 35 5.48 14.21 -5.44
C PRO A 35 4.67 13.97 -6.73
N GLU A 36 4.75 14.88 -7.69
CA GLU A 36 4.05 14.79 -8.98
C GLU A 36 4.49 13.55 -9.77
N ILE A 37 5.77 13.19 -9.69
CA ILE A 37 6.31 11.99 -10.31
C ILE A 37 5.83 10.74 -9.56
N LEU A 38 5.87 10.78 -8.23
CA LEU A 38 5.41 9.64 -7.42
C LEU A 38 3.92 9.38 -7.58
N ASN A 39 3.11 10.42 -7.79
CA ASN A 39 1.65 10.33 -7.94
C ASN A 39 1.17 9.95 -9.35
N LEU A 40 2.08 9.80 -10.31
CA LEU A 40 1.68 9.27 -11.62
C LEU A 40 1.13 7.83 -11.46
N PRO A 41 0.15 7.43 -12.28
CA PRO A 41 -0.45 6.10 -12.21
C PRO A 41 0.46 5.04 -12.83
N TRP A 42 1.56 4.74 -12.14
CA TRP A 42 2.59 3.81 -12.59
C TRP A 42 2.08 2.38 -12.81
N GLU A 43 1.02 1.99 -12.12
CA GLU A 43 0.32 0.71 -12.26
C GLU A 43 -0.28 0.54 -13.65
N LEU A 44 -0.58 1.65 -14.32
CA LEU A 44 -1.08 1.66 -15.70
C LEU A 44 0.03 1.60 -16.76
N LEU A 45 1.29 1.41 -16.36
CA LEU A 45 2.36 1.20 -17.33
C LEU A 45 2.05 0.00 -18.23
N ARG A 46 2.15 0.24 -19.54
CA ARG A 46 1.92 -0.80 -20.54
C ARG A 46 2.94 -0.66 -21.67
N PRO A 47 3.66 -1.73 -22.02
CA PRO A 47 4.45 -1.78 -23.25
C PRO A 47 3.58 -1.49 -24.49
N LEU A 48 4.17 -1.12 -25.58
CA LEU A 48 3.43 -0.88 -26.85
C LEU A 48 2.65 -2.14 -27.27
N GLU A 49 3.28 -3.30 -27.06
CA GLU A 49 2.67 -4.62 -27.26
C GLU A 49 2.64 -5.35 -25.93
N GLY A 50 1.44 -5.74 -25.47
CA GLY A 50 1.25 -6.48 -24.22
C GLY A 50 0.29 -5.81 -23.23
N ASP A 51 0.13 -6.44 -22.09
CA ASP A 51 -0.77 -6.02 -21.01
C ASP A 51 -0.12 -5.00 -20.07
N PHE A 52 -0.91 -4.48 -19.15
CA PHE A 52 -0.42 -3.61 -18.08
C PHE A 52 0.58 -4.36 -17.19
N LEU A 53 1.70 -3.72 -16.86
CA LEU A 53 2.72 -4.32 -16.00
C LEU A 53 2.19 -4.64 -14.60
N GLY A 54 1.24 -3.87 -14.10
CA GLY A 54 0.59 -4.13 -12.81
C GLY A 54 -0.29 -5.39 -12.78
N LEU A 55 -0.61 -6.00 -13.93
CA LEU A 55 -1.34 -7.28 -14.02
C LEU A 55 -0.40 -8.50 -14.05
N ASP A 56 0.90 -8.29 -14.24
CA ASP A 56 1.89 -9.38 -14.19
C ASP A 56 2.16 -9.75 -12.72
N PRO A 57 1.80 -10.97 -12.26
CA PRO A 57 2.00 -11.40 -10.88
C PRO A 57 3.48 -11.44 -10.46
N LEU A 58 4.39 -11.43 -11.41
CA LEU A 58 5.83 -11.35 -11.17
C LEU A 58 6.36 -9.92 -11.22
N PHE A 59 5.49 -8.90 -11.31
CA PHE A 59 5.89 -7.53 -11.43
C PHE A 59 5.26 -6.67 -10.32
N ALA A 60 6.10 -6.04 -9.50
CA ALA A 60 5.65 -5.16 -8.43
C ALA A 60 6.19 -3.74 -8.63
N ILE A 61 5.30 -2.75 -8.52
CA ILE A 61 5.65 -1.33 -8.60
C ILE A 61 5.72 -0.76 -7.19
N ARG A 62 6.82 -0.07 -6.90
CA ARG A 62 7.04 0.59 -5.61
C ARG A 62 7.39 2.05 -5.82
N ARG A 63 6.85 2.92 -4.98
CA ARG A 63 7.20 4.33 -4.91
C ARG A 63 8.13 4.57 -3.74
N LEU A 64 9.23 5.26 -3.98
CA LEU A 64 10.22 5.60 -2.97
C LEU A 64 10.40 7.12 -2.94
N PRO A 65 9.91 7.81 -1.90
CA PRO A 65 10.21 9.22 -1.68
C PRO A 65 11.70 9.41 -1.42
N GLY A 66 12.31 10.35 -2.15
CA GLY A 66 13.75 10.63 -2.07
C GLY A 66 14.54 9.92 -3.16
N SER A 67 15.20 10.71 -4.01
CA SER A 67 15.98 10.20 -5.17
C SER A 67 17.27 9.48 -4.78
N GLU A 68 17.81 9.77 -3.58
CA GLU A 68 19.08 9.22 -3.10
C GLU A 68 18.95 7.96 -2.22
N LYS A 69 17.71 7.61 -1.84
CA LYS A 69 17.47 6.43 -1.00
C LYS A 69 17.66 5.15 -1.82
N LYS A 70 18.55 4.29 -1.37
CA LYS A 70 18.65 2.93 -1.88
C LYS A 70 17.59 2.07 -1.18
N LEU A 71 16.92 1.22 -1.95
CA LEU A 71 16.13 0.13 -1.39
C LEU A 71 17.09 -0.82 -0.67
N GLU A 72 16.98 -0.86 0.64
CA GLU A 72 17.63 -1.92 1.41
C GLU A 72 16.85 -3.22 1.18
N SER A 73 17.56 -4.27 0.85
CA SER A 73 16.95 -5.59 0.79
C SER A 73 16.46 -5.97 2.17
N PHE A 74 15.24 -6.49 2.26
CA PHE A 74 14.76 -7.07 3.51
C PHE A 74 15.64 -8.29 3.85
N LEU A 75 16.45 -8.16 4.88
CA LEU A 75 17.35 -9.21 5.37
C LEU A 75 16.76 -9.99 6.54
N GLY A 76 15.54 -9.66 6.96
CA GLY A 76 14.84 -10.36 8.03
C GLY A 76 14.33 -11.73 7.59
N GLU A 77 14.18 -12.63 8.54
CA GLU A 77 13.50 -13.89 8.29
C GLU A 77 12.02 -13.65 7.96
N LEU A 78 11.55 -14.25 6.88
CA LEU A 78 10.12 -14.26 6.57
C LEU A 78 9.39 -15.02 7.70
N ARG A 79 8.41 -14.39 8.30
CA ARG A 79 7.63 -15.04 9.35
C ARG A 79 6.89 -16.25 8.77
N PRO A 80 6.75 -17.34 9.58
CA PRO A 80 6.07 -18.54 9.11
C PRO A 80 4.58 -18.24 8.82
N ARG A 81 4.03 -18.94 7.85
CA ARG A 81 2.59 -18.90 7.56
C ARG A 81 1.77 -19.55 8.70
N PRO A 82 0.51 -19.15 8.90
CA PRO A 82 -0.22 -18.17 8.11
C PRO A 82 0.27 -16.74 8.36
N LEU A 83 0.35 -15.94 7.28
CA LEU A 83 0.49 -14.50 7.43
C LEU A 83 -0.82 -13.95 8.01
N ARG A 84 -0.73 -12.94 8.87
CA ARG A 84 -1.91 -12.28 9.44
C ARG A 84 -2.13 -10.94 8.76
N LEU A 85 -3.30 -10.77 8.16
CA LEU A 85 -3.73 -9.52 7.56
C LEU A 85 -4.85 -8.93 8.42
N LEU A 86 -4.68 -7.70 8.85
CA LEU A 86 -5.69 -6.90 9.52
C LEU A 86 -6.22 -5.85 8.54
N PHE A 87 -7.53 -5.86 8.34
CA PHE A 87 -8.25 -4.84 7.57
C PHE A 87 -8.90 -3.84 8.53
N MET A 88 -8.85 -2.56 8.19
CA MET A 88 -9.60 -1.51 8.87
C MET A 88 -10.14 -0.53 7.84
N ALA A 89 -11.45 -0.31 7.88
CA ALA A 89 -12.11 0.75 7.16
C ALA A 89 -12.35 1.94 8.10
N CYS A 90 -12.08 3.16 7.59
CA CYS A 90 -12.38 4.41 8.26
C CYS A 90 -13.29 5.23 7.35
N ALA A 91 -14.57 5.31 7.71
CA ALA A 91 -15.62 5.94 6.91
C ALA A 91 -16.39 7.00 7.71
N PRO A 92 -15.71 8.09 8.17
CA PRO A 92 -16.35 9.13 8.96
C PRO A 92 -17.55 9.74 8.21
N THR A 93 -18.62 10.04 8.94
CA THR A 93 -19.91 10.51 8.38
C THR A 93 -19.84 11.89 7.74
N ASP A 94 -18.82 12.67 8.08
CA ASP A 94 -18.53 14.01 7.54
C ASP A 94 -17.56 13.97 6.34
N GLN A 95 -17.21 12.80 5.85
CA GLN A 95 -16.39 12.58 4.66
C GLN A 95 -17.22 11.94 3.52
N ALA A 96 -16.63 11.84 2.32
CA ALA A 96 -17.27 11.18 1.20
C ALA A 96 -17.48 9.68 1.50
N THR A 97 -18.60 9.13 1.03
CA THR A 97 -18.90 7.70 1.21
C THR A 97 -17.88 6.83 0.48
N LEU A 98 -17.40 5.80 1.16
CA LEU A 98 -16.53 4.76 0.62
C LEU A 98 -17.27 3.43 0.53
N ASP A 99 -17.06 2.68 -0.53
CA ASP A 99 -17.58 1.32 -0.72
C ASP A 99 -16.57 0.31 -0.13
N TYR A 100 -16.33 0.45 1.18
CA TYR A 100 -15.31 -0.35 1.85
C TYR A 100 -15.72 -1.80 2.06
N GLU A 101 -17.02 -2.10 2.14
CA GLU A 101 -17.51 -3.48 2.24
C GLU A 101 -17.15 -4.29 1.00
N ARG A 102 -17.24 -3.67 -0.17
CA ARG A 102 -16.82 -4.31 -1.43
C ARG A 102 -15.32 -4.53 -1.48
N GLU A 103 -14.54 -3.60 -0.96
CA GLU A 103 -13.08 -3.71 -0.88
C GLU A 103 -12.67 -4.82 0.07
N GLU A 104 -13.29 -4.88 1.27
CA GLU A 104 -13.07 -5.93 2.25
C GLU A 104 -13.38 -7.33 1.67
N GLU A 105 -14.55 -7.47 1.02
CA GLU A 105 -14.94 -8.73 0.40
C GLU A 105 -13.97 -9.15 -0.71
N ALA A 106 -13.53 -8.21 -1.54
CA ALA A 106 -12.56 -8.47 -2.60
C ALA A 106 -11.22 -8.93 -2.03
N LEU A 107 -10.75 -8.27 -0.97
CA LEU A 107 -9.52 -8.60 -0.29
C LEU A 107 -9.61 -9.98 0.38
N PHE A 108 -10.69 -10.24 1.11
CA PHE A 108 -10.93 -11.54 1.74
C PHE A 108 -10.91 -12.68 0.71
N ARG A 109 -11.61 -12.51 -0.42
CA ARG A 109 -11.60 -13.50 -1.51
C ARG A 109 -10.20 -13.71 -2.08
N ALA A 110 -9.44 -12.63 -2.27
CA ALA A 110 -8.10 -12.70 -2.85
C ALA A 110 -7.11 -13.47 -1.96
N VAL A 111 -7.24 -13.37 -0.63
CA VAL A 111 -6.33 -14.04 0.31
C VAL A 111 -6.82 -15.41 0.77
N SER A 112 -8.07 -15.76 0.51
CA SER A 112 -8.66 -17.04 0.89
C SER A 112 -7.89 -18.21 0.26
N GLY A 113 -7.51 -19.18 1.08
CA GLY A 113 -6.75 -20.36 0.65
C GLY A 113 -5.26 -20.10 0.38
N GLN A 114 -4.76 -18.86 0.54
CA GLN A 114 -3.36 -18.50 0.29
C GLN A 114 -2.44 -18.63 1.52
N GLY A 115 -2.94 -19.19 2.62
CA GLY A 115 -2.20 -19.26 3.88
C GLY A 115 -2.07 -17.87 4.53
N VAL A 116 -3.12 -17.07 4.44
CA VAL A 116 -3.29 -15.79 5.10
C VAL A 116 -4.49 -15.89 6.03
N ALA A 117 -4.28 -15.56 7.30
CA ALA A 117 -5.36 -15.35 8.26
C ALA A 117 -5.83 -13.89 8.11
N PHE A 118 -7.11 -13.72 7.83
CA PHE A 118 -7.75 -12.42 7.66
C PHE A 118 -8.56 -12.08 8.91
N ASP A 119 -8.45 -10.85 9.35
CA ASP A 119 -9.26 -10.28 10.41
C ASP A 119 -9.60 -8.82 10.10
N SER A 120 -10.71 -8.30 10.63
CA SER A 120 -11.13 -6.92 10.42
C SER A 120 -11.41 -6.22 11.75
N CYS A 121 -11.28 -4.88 11.73
CA CYS A 121 -11.67 -4.02 12.84
C CYS A 121 -13.18 -3.72 12.77
N ASP A 122 -13.81 -3.62 13.95
CA ASP A 122 -15.25 -3.33 14.06
C ASP A 122 -15.54 -1.83 13.91
N MET A 123 -14.58 -0.98 14.27
CA MET A 123 -14.69 0.48 14.19
C MET A 123 -13.44 1.05 13.50
N GLY A 124 -13.61 2.20 12.85
CA GLY A 124 -12.52 2.92 12.17
C GLY A 124 -11.76 3.90 13.08
N THR A 125 -11.62 3.63 14.38
CA THR A 125 -10.96 4.54 15.32
C THR A 125 -9.46 4.29 15.43
N PHE A 126 -8.67 5.35 15.66
CA PHE A 126 -7.22 5.19 15.86
C PHE A 126 -6.89 4.40 17.13
N GLN A 127 -7.77 4.46 18.14
CA GLN A 127 -7.60 3.70 19.38
C GLN A 127 -7.76 2.20 19.11
N GLU A 128 -8.81 1.80 18.38
CA GLU A 128 -8.99 0.39 18.01
C GLU A 128 -7.84 -0.14 17.15
N LEU A 129 -7.33 0.66 16.21
CA LEU A 129 -6.15 0.26 15.45
C LEU A 129 -4.98 -0.10 16.36
N LYS A 130 -4.70 0.71 17.39
CA LYS A 130 -3.61 0.46 18.34
C LYS A 130 -3.82 -0.85 19.11
N GLU A 131 -5.03 -1.08 19.57
CA GLU A 131 -5.42 -2.28 20.31
C GLU A 131 -5.31 -3.54 19.45
N ARG A 132 -5.94 -3.51 18.25
CA ARG A 132 -5.93 -4.65 17.34
C ARG A 132 -4.54 -4.99 16.82
N VAL A 133 -3.73 -3.99 16.49
CA VAL A 133 -2.33 -4.22 16.08
C VAL A 133 -1.53 -4.87 17.22
N SER A 134 -1.73 -4.44 18.46
CA SER A 134 -1.04 -5.02 19.62
C SER A 134 -1.47 -6.47 19.91
N GLU A 135 -2.76 -6.77 19.81
CA GLU A 135 -3.33 -8.08 20.12
C GLU A 135 -3.11 -9.08 18.97
N TYR A 136 -3.54 -8.71 17.77
CA TYR A 136 -3.51 -9.59 16.61
C TYR A 136 -2.11 -9.72 16.02
N ARG A 137 -1.26 -8.69 16.20
CA ARG A 137 0.11 -8.62 15.65
C ARG A 137 0.13 -8.94 14.15
N PRO A 138 -0.54 -8.16 13.33
CA PRO A 138 -0.61 -8.42 11.90
C PRO A 138 0.77 -8.33 11.24
N HIS A 139 0.96 -9.08 10.17
CA HIS A 139 2.10 -8.93 9.27
C HIS A 139 1.80 -7.90 8.18
N ILE A 140 0.52 -7.79 7.83
CA ILE A 140 0.01 -6.88 6.81
C ILE A 140 -1.13 -6.09 7.46
N LEU A 141 -1.06 -4.78 7.35
CA LEU A 141 -2.14 -3.86 7.72
C LEU A 141 -2.67 -3.22 6.45
N HIS A 142 -3.97 -3.36 6.21
CA HIS A 142 -4.69 -2.69 5.14
C HIS A 142 -5.62 -1.65 5.74
N LEU A 143 -5.32 -0.37 5.50
CA LEU A 143 -6.15 0.75 5.92
C LEU A 143 -6.84 1.34 4.70
N THR A 144 -8.16 1.40 4.71
CA THR A 144 -8.94 2.16 3.73
C THR A 144 -9.62 3.34 4.40
N GLY A 145 -9.59 4.50 3.76
CA GLY A 145 -10.11 5.74 4.35
C GLY A 145 -9.66 6.97 3.56
N HIS A 146 -9.90 8.14 4.14
CA HIS A 146 -9.57 9.42 3.53
C HIS A 146 -8.22 9.97 4.00
N GLY A 147 -7.40 10.39 3.04
CA GLY A 147 -6.24 11.24 3.28
C GLY A 147 -6.62 12.71 3.13
N VAL A 148 -6.25 13.53 4.11
CA VAL A 148 -6.52 14.97 4.12
C VAL A 148 -5.22 15.75 4.27
N VAL A 149 -5.04 16.82 3.50
CA VAL A 149 -3.94 17.77 3.70
C VAL A 149 -4.47 18.97 4.47
N ARG A 150 -3.90 19.22 5.65
CA ARG A 150 -4.20 20.37 6.48
C ARG A 150 -2.91 21.05 6.90
N ASP A 151 -2.82 22.37 6.71
CA ASP A 151 -1.63 23.18 7.03
C ASP A 151 -0.33 22.61 6.42
N GLY A 152 -0.41 22.10 5.17
CA GLY A 152 0.72 21.49 4.45
C GLY A 152 1.15 20.11 4.97
N LYS A 153 0.40 19.52 5.90
CA LYS A 153 0.67 18.19 6.46
C LYS A 153 -0.41 17.19 6.10
N GLY A 154 0.01 15.97 5.78
CA GLY A 154 -0.90 14.86 5.55
C GLY A 154 -1.50 14.34 6.87
N HIS A 155 -2.78 14.03 6.83
CA HIS A 155 -3.52 13.39 7.90
C HIS A 155 -4.31 12.23 7.33
N PHE A 156 -4.54 11.21 8.15
CA PHE A 156 -5.50 10.16 7.85
C PHE A 156 -6.75 10.39 8.71
N ALA A 157 -7.93 10.27 8.08
CA ALA A 157 -9.21 10.49 8.75
C ALA A 157 -9.70 9.17 9.37
N PHE A 158 -9.45 9.00 10.65
CA PHE A 158 -10.07 7.97 11.47
C PHE A 158 -11.47 8.42 11.92
N GLU A 159 -12.18 7.58 12.65
CA GLU A 159 -13.47 7.90 13.24
C GLU A 159 -13.33 8.27 14.72
N LYS A 160 -14.14 9.21 15.16
CA LYS A 160 -14.41 9.46 16.58
C LYS A 160 -15.60 8.63 17.04
N GLU A 161 -15.85 8.61 18.36
CA GLU A 161 -17.02 7.95 18.95
C GLU A 161 -18.35 8.48 18.42
N ASP A 162 -18.41 9.75 17.99
CA ASP A 162 -19.60 10.35 17.38
C ASP A 162 -19.73 10.10 15.88
N GLY A 163 -18.82 9.32 15.30
CA GLY A 163 -18.77 8.97 13.88
C GLY A 163 -18.19 10.05 12.97
N THR A 164 -17.73 11.20 13.48
CA THR A 164 -17.07 12.24 12.68
C THR A 164 -15.57 11.96 12.54
N ALA A 165 -14.89 12.68 11.61
CA ALA A 165 -13.47 12.47 11.36
C ALA A 165 -12.59 12.90 12.54
N ASP A 166 -11.67 11.99 12.92
CA ASP A 166 -10.50 12.26 13.73
C ASP A 166 -9.27 12.33 12.84
N LEU A 167 -8.73 13.53 12.64
CA LEU A 167 -7.60 13.74 11.74
C LEU A 167 -6.27 13.43 12.44
N VAL A 168 -5.77 12.22 12.25
CA VAL A 168 -4.49 11.80 12.83
C VAL A 168 -3.35 12.20 11.88
N PRO A 169 -2.33 12.96 12.35
CA PRO A 169 -1.19 13.34 11.53
C PRO A 169 -0.42 12.14 11.01
N ALA A 170 0.02 12.18 9.74
CA ALA A 170 0.80 11.11 9.12
C ALA A 170 2.06 10.75 9.92
N ASP A 171 2.69 11.72 10.57
CA ASP A 171 3.86 11.49 11.43
C ASP A 171 3.53 10.71 12.71
N GLU A 172 2.33 10.87 13.25
CA GLU A 172 1.88 10.10 14.41
C GLU A 172 1.58 8.65 14.00
N LEU A 173 0.83 8.47 12.92
CA LEU A 173 0.56 7.14 12.37
C LEU A 173 1.87 6.42 12.02
N ARG A 174 2.82 7.10 11.38
CA ARG A 174 4.13 6.55 11.06
C ARG A 174 4.89 6.10 12.30
N ARG A 175 4.93 6.91 13.37
CA ARG A 175 5.61 6.55 14.62
C ARG A 175 4.99 5.31 15.26
N PHE A 176 3.68 5.23 15.27
CA PHE A 176 2.97 4.05 15.76
C PHE A 176 3.33 2.80 14.95
N LEU A 177 3.20 2.86 13.62
CA LEU A 177 3.47 1.71 12.74
C LEU A 177 4.94 1.28 12.78
N SER A 178 5.88 2.21 12.87
CA SER A 178 7.31 1.87 12.98
C SER A 178 7.66 1.09 14.26
N GLY A 179 6.88 1.24 15.32
CA GLY A 179 7.05 0.51 16.58
C GLY A 179 6.23 -0.78 16.69
N SER A 180 5.27 -0.99 15.80
CA SER A 180 4.26 -2.05 15.93
C SER A 180 4.72 -3.43 15.44
N GLY A 181 5.79 -3.51 14.66
CA GLY A 181 6.27 -4.74 14.03
C GLY A 181 5.42 -5.20 12.83
N VAL A 182 4.53 -4.36 12.31
CA VAL A 182 3.89 -4.52 10.99
C VAL A 182 4.98 -4.39 9.93
N GLN A 183 5.00 -5.28 8.95
CA GLN A 183 6.03 -5.35 7.90
C GLN A 183 5.48 -4.95 6.55
#